data_01923e3c99cec7e44d9b65e30052b1a8
#
_entry.id   01923e3c99cec7e44d9b65e30052b1a8
#
_cell.length_a   1.000
_cell.length_b   1.000
_cell.length_c   1.000
_cell.angle_alpha   90.00
_cell.angle_beta   90.00
_cell.angle_gamma   90.00
#
_symmetry.space_group_name_H-M   'P 1'
#
loop_
_entity.id
_entity.type
_entity.pdbx_description
1 polymer ?
#
loop_
_entity_poly.entity_id
_entity_poly.type
_entity_poly.pdbx_seq_one_letter_code
_entity_poly.pdbx_strand_id
1 'polypeptide(L)' 'FSYDGIIFNAGGYTHTSVAIADAVAAIETPVIEVHISNVYARVETIRHQSLMAKNCKGVISGFGLFGYEMALRSCN' A
#
# COMPACT_ATOMS: atom_id res chain seq x y z
N PHE A 1 -14.46 18.07 0.33
CA PHE A 1 -14.35 16.80 1.07
C PHE A 1 -13.00 16.69 1.75
N SER A 2 -13.01 16.09 2.92
CA SER A 2 -11.79 15.67 3.58
C SER A 2 -11.88 14.19 3.90
N TYR A 3 -10.76 13.49 3.78
CA TYR A 3 -10.67 12.07 4.07
C TYR A 3 -9.60 11.86 5.13
N ASP A 4 -9.86 10.95 6.06
CA ASP A 4 -8.90 10.63 7.11
C ASP A 4 -7.75 9.75 6.61
N GLY A 5 -7.97 9.05 5.51
CA GLY A 5 -6.95 8.20 4.92
C GLY A 5 -7.41 7.54 3.64
N ILE A 6 -6.47 6.96 2.92
CA ILE A 6 -6.71 6.19 1.70
C ILE A 6 -6.12 4.80 1.90
N ILE A 7 -6.92 3.78 1.64
CA ILE A 7 -6.47 2.39 1.66
C ILE A 7 -6.27 1.99 0.20
N PHE A 8 -5.04 1.61 -0.15
CA PHE A 8 -4.67 1.43 -1.55
C PHE A 8 -3.98 0.09 -1.80
N ASN A 9 -4.52 -0.67 -2.75
CA ASN A 9 -3.90 -1.89 -3.24
C ASN A 9 -3.59 -1.70 -4.73
N ALA A 10 -2.34 -1.42 -5.04
CA ALA A 10 -1.90 -1.21 -6.42
C ALA A 10 -1.63 -2.52 -7.16
N GLY A 11 -1.69 -3.65 -6.46
CA GLY A 11 -1.39 -4.94 -7.06
C GLY A 11 0.05 -4.98 -7.58
N GLY A 12 0.23 -5.54 -8.78
CA GLY A 12 1.56 -5.64 -9.38
C GLY A 12 2.22 -4.30 -9.67
N TYR A 13 1.44 -3.23 -9.83
CA TYR A 13 1.99 -1.89 -10.07
C TYR A 13 2.76 -1.32 -8.88
N THR A 14 2.57 -1.88 -7.67
CA THR A 14 3.35 -1.51 -6.49
C THR A 14 4.85 -1.57 -6.76
N HIS A 15 5.28 -2.52 -7.57
CA HIS A 15 6.70 -2.81 -7.79
C HIS A 15 7.27 -2.10 -9.02
N THR A 16 6.44 -1.60 -9.92
CA THR A 16 6.89 -1.14 -11.24
C THR A 16 6.39 0.25 -11.64
N SER A 17 5.31 0.76 -11.03
CA SER A 17 4.75 2.03 -11.49
C SER A 17 5.33 3.21 -10.72
N VAL A 18 6.23 3.93 -11.36
CA VAL A 18 6.77 5.19 -10.83
C VAL A 18 5.66 6.27 -10.80
N ALA A 19 4.75 6.24 -11.79
CA ALA A 19 3.64 7.20 -11.85
C ALA A 19 2.73 7.09 -10.62
N ILE A 20 2.40 5.86 -10.19
CA ILE A 20 1.58 5.66 -8.99
C ILE A 20 2.37 6.09 -7.75
N ALA A 21 3.65 5.77 -7.66
CA ALA A 21 4.48 6.17 -6.54
C ALA A 21 4.55 7.70 -6.41
N ASP A 22 4.70 8.40 -7.54
CA ASP A 22 4.73 9.86 -7.55
C ASP A 22 3.39 10.45 -7.14
N ALA A 23 2.29 9.85 -7.57
CA ALA A 23 0.95 10.30 -7.18
C ALA A 23 0.75 10.18 -5.67
N VAL A 24 1.17 9.06 -5.08
CA VAL A 24 1.08 8.86 -3.63
C VAL A 24 1.93 9.89 -2.89
N ALA A 25 3.11 10.20 -3.39
CA ALA A 25 4.00 11.19 -2.78
C ALA A 25 3.42 12.60 -2.82
N ALA A 26 2.59 12.90 -3.83
CA ALA A 26 2.06 14.24 -4.06
C ALA A 26 0.82 14.57 -3.21
N ILE A 27 0.10 13.57 -2.70
CA ILE A 27 -1.14 13.81 -1.94
C ILE A 27 -0.84 13.99 -0.46
N GLU A 28 -1.65 14.83 0.20
CA GLU A 28 -1.48 15.12 1.63
C GLU A 28 -2.20 14.10 2.52
N THR A 29 -3.25 13.46 2.01
CA THR A 29 -4.00 12.46 2.76
C THR A 29 -3.13 11.24 3.01
N PRO A 30 -3.07 10.72 4.24
CA PRO A 30 -2.28 9.52 4.53
C PRO A 30 -2.75 8.32 3.70
N VAL A 31 -1.80 7.58 3.13
CA VAL A 31 -2.08 6.39 2.33
C VAL A 31 -1.55 5.16 3.07
N ILE A 32 -2.36 4.12 3.14
CA ILE A 32 -1.96 2.83 3.68
C ILE A 32 -1.94 1.83 2.54
N GLU A 33 -0.76 1.28 2.27
CA GLU A 33 -0.57 0.26 1.25
C GLU A 33 -1.03 -1.08 1.82
N VAL A 34 -1.91 -1.79 1.08
CA VAL A 34 -2.43 -3.08 1.50
C VAL A 34 -2.18 -4.11 0.42
N HIS A 35 -1.67 -5.26 0.81
CA HIS A 35 -1.53 -6.44 -0.04
C HIS A 35 -2.26 -7.61 0.61
N ILE A 36 -3.09 -8.31 -0.17
CA ILE A 36 -3.85 -9.46 0.31
C ILE A 36 -2.92 -10.61 0.65
N SER A 37 -1.95 -10.89 -0.22
CA SER A 37 -0.97 -11.93 0.01
C SER A 37 0.32 -11.36 0.58
N ASN A 38 1.11 -12.21 1.24
CA ASN A 38 2.43 -11.80 1.72
C ASN A 38 3.39 -11.71 0.53
N VAL A 39 3.67 -10.50 0.07
CA VAL A 39 4.54 -10.25 -1.09
C VAL A 39 5.97 -10.74 -0.84
N TYR A 40 6.40 -10.77 0.41
CA TYR A 40 7.74 -11.22 0.77
C TYR A 40 7.91 -12.74 0.69
N ALA A 41 6.81 -13.48 0.62
CA ALA A 41 6.84 -14.93 0.42
C ALA A 41 6.96 -15.32 -1.05
N ARG A 42 6.89 -14.35 -1.96
CA ARG A 42 7.00 -14.62 -3.38
C ARG A 42 8.44 -14.87 -3.78
N VAL A 43 8.61 -15.71 -4.82
CA VAL A 43 9.94 -16.08 -5.32
C VAL A 43 10.61 -14.92 -6.03
N GLU A 44 9.85 -14.12 -6.79
CA GLU A 44 10.39 -13.00 -7.54
C GLU A 44 10.80 -11.87 -6.61
N THR A 45 12.09 -11.58 -6.56
CA THR A 45 12.63 -10.55 -5.67
C THR A 45 12.07 -9.14 -5.93
N ILE A 46 11.66 -8.86 -7.17
CA ILE A 46 11.05 -7.57 -7.49
C ILE A 46 9.78 -7.32 -6.66
N ARG A 47 9.09 -8.38 -6.25
CA ARG A 47 7.87 -8.24 -5.44
C ARG A 47 8.17 -7.92 -3.99
N HIS A 48 9.42 -7.99 -3.58
CA HIS A 48 9.86 -7.62 -2.23
C HIS A 48 10.09 -6.13 -2.07
N GLN A 49 9.96 -5.36 -3.16
CA GLN A 49 10.18 -3.92 -3.14
C GLN A 49 8.91 -3.19 -3.54
N SER A 50 8.55 -2.16 -2.80
CA SER A 50 7.45 -1.27 -3.15
C SER A 50 8.01 0.10 -3.50
N LEU A 51 7.65 0.62 -4.67
CA LEU A 51 8.06 1.95 -5.08
C LEU A 51 7.31 3.04 -4.30
N MET A 52 6.16 2.72 -3.70
CA MET A 52 5.32 3.71 -3.02
C MET A 52 5.37 3.62 -1.49
N ALA A 53 5.91 2.54 -0.91
CA ALA A 53 5.85 2.29 0.53
C ALA A 53 6.45 3.41 1.37
N LYS A 54 7.55 4.01 0.92
CA LYS A 54 8.23 5.08 1.64
C LYS A 54 7.39 6.34 1.81
N ASN A 55 6.38 6.52 0.95
CA ASN A 55 5.48 7.67 0.99
C ASN A 55 4.13 7.33 1.60
N CYS A 56 3.94 6.09 2.05
CA CYS A 56 2.73 5.65 2.74
C CYS A 56 2.90 5.81 4.24
N LYS A 57 1.78 6.00 4.94
CA LYS A 57 1.76 6.01 6.39
C LYS A 57 2.14 4.64 6.96
N GLY A 58 1.74 3.57 6.27
CA GLY A 58 2.04 2.21 6.68
C GLY A 58 1.78 1.22 5.57
N VAL A 59 2.22 0.00 5.81
CA VAL A 59 2.07 -1.11 4.86
C VAL A 59 1.52 -2.33 5.61
N ILE A 60 0.50 -2.96 5.06
CA ILE A 60 -0.09 -4.19 5.58
C ILE A 60 0.00 -5.24 4.49
N SER A 61 0.57 -6.40 4.80
CA SER A 61 0.80 -7.43 3.81
C SER A 61 0.57 -8.82 4.41
N GLY A 62 -0.12 -9.68 3.69
CA GLY A 62 -0.22 -11.08 4.03
C GLY A 62 -1.39 -11.50 4.91
N PHE A 63 -2.36 -10.63 5.15
CA PHE A 63 -3.49 -10.92 6.03
C PHE A 63 -4.81 -11.15 5.27
N GLY A 64 -4.74 -11.42 3.97
CA GLY A 64 -5.93 -11.61 3.15
C GLY A 64 -6.80 -10.37 3.17
N LEU A 65 -8.10 -10.55 3.04
CA LEU A 65 -9.05 -9.43 3.03
C LEU A 65 -9.11 -8.70 4.37
N PHE A 66 -8.71 -9.35 5.46
CA PHE A 66 -8.68 -8.70 6.76
C PHE A 66 -7.71 -7.51 6.82
N GLY A 67 -6.73 -7.48 5.91
CA GLY A 67 -5.82 -6.34 5.80
C GLY A 67 -6.53 -5.01 5.59
N TYR A 68 -7.64 -5.00 4.86
CA TYR A 68 -8.43 -3.79 4.66
C TYR A 68 -9.06 -3.29 5.95
N GLU A 69 -9.56 -4.19 6.79
CA GLU A 69 -10.13 -3.82 8.08
C GLU A 69 -9.06 -3.28 9.02
N MET A 70 -7.88 -3.90 9.02
CA MET A 70 -6.74 -3.41 9.80
C MET A 70 -6.37 -1.99 9.39
N ALA A 71 -6.31 -1.73 8.08
CA ALA A 71 -6.01 -0.41 7.55
C ALA A 71 -7.09 0.60 7.94
N LEU A 72 -8.35 0.22 7.83
CA LEU A 72 -9.47 1.09 8.19
C LEU A 72 -9.40 1.48 9.68
N ARG A 73 -9.12 0.54 10.56
CA ARG A 73 -8.99 0.81 11.99
C ARG A 73 -7.80 1.71 12.29
N SER A 74 -6.73 1.62 11.51
CA SER A 74 -5.53 2.43 11.72
C SER A 74 -5.74 3.90 11.35
N CYS A 75 -6.79 4.20 10.59
CA CYS A 75 -7.13 5.58 10.20
C CYS A 75 -7.89 6.34 11.27
N ASN A 76 -8.32 5.69 12.32
CA ASN A 76 -9.10 6.33 13.41
C ASN A 76 -8.21 6.84 14.54
#